data_7a6268ec5e640b67bdc7650eee5da685
#
_entry.id   7a6268ec5e640b67bdc7650eee5da685
#
_cell.length_a   1.000
_cell.length_b   1.000
_cell.length_c   1.000
_cell.angle_alpha   90.00
_cell.angle_beta   90.00
_cell.angle_gamma   90.00
#
_symmetry.space_group_name_H-M   'P 1'
#
loop_
_entity.id
_entity.type
_entity.pdbx_description
1 polymer ?
#
loop_
_entity_poly.entity_id
_entity_poly.type
_entity_poly.pdbx_seq_one_letter_code
_entity_poly.pdbx_strand_id
1 'polypeptide(L)'
;MTIELPEISKQINSNDIRAVLEKNYSSIVAVWAPLQMTWVNGVYKTFHDHEKFMIVMHLLKNTFDVYSKNFVTLNYAEYFDQTKIEIERINVIEISKSLNIPKETTRRKINELEKMGAIKRINKKIIIDKNTWPNIKPEETIKRMTR
;
A
#
# COMPACT_ATOMS: atom_id res chain seq x y z
N MET A 1 -6.05 40.23 -7.22
CA MET A 1 -6.58 39.09 -7.99
C MET A 1 -7.13 38.06 -7.01
N THR A 2 -8.39 38.06 -6.79
CA THR A 2 -9.04 37.08 -5.91
C THR A 2 -9.17 35.79 -6.72
N ILE A 3 -8.44 34.75 -6.33
CA ILE A 3 -8.62 33.41 -6.92
C ILE A 3 -9.92 32.88 -6.32
N GLU A 4 -10.99 32.85 -7.09
CA GLU A 4 -12.18 32.09 -6.74
C GLU A 4 -11.82 30.61 -6.72
N LEU A 5 -11.77 30.03 -5.52
CA LEU A 5 -11.65 28.59 -5.37
C LEU A 5 -12.94 27.96 -5.93
N PRO A 6 -12.85 26.91 -6.75
CA PRO A 6 -14.02 26.21 -7.23
C PRO A 6 -14.84 25.72 -6.05
N GLU A 7 -16.16 25.93 -6.11
CA GLU A 7 -17.09 25.45 -5.08
C GLU A 7 -16.87 23.96 -4.82
N ILE A 8 -16.49 23.64 -3.58
CA ILE A 8 -16.32 22.27 -3.10
C ILE A 8 -17.65 21.46 -3.13
N SER A 9 -18.76 22.14 -3.39
CA SER A 9 -20.10 21.56 -3.52
C SER A 9 -20.28 20.64 -4.74
N LYS A 10 -19.43 20.72 -5.74
CA LYS A 10 -19.38 19.71 -6.82
C LYS A 10 -18.47 18.56 -6.42
N GLN A 11 -18.85 17.85 -5.38
CA GLN A 11 -18.22 16.56 -5.09
C GLN A 11 -18.40 15.68 -6.32
N ILE A 12 -17.28 15.12 -6.79
CA ILE A 12 -17.30 14.14 -7.88
C ILE A 12 -18.16 12.97 -7.41
N ASN A 13 -19.32 12.82 -8.02
CA ASN A 13 -20.25 11.75 -7.68
C ASN A 13 -19.66 10.41 -8.20
N SER A 14 -19.74 9.36 -7.39
CA SER A 14 -19.29 8.01 -7.79
C SER A 14 -19.95 7.52 -9.09
N ASN A 15 -21.19 7.91 -9.37
CA ASN A 15 -21.87 7.58 -10.62
C ASN A 15 -21.26 8.31 -11.82
N ASP A 16 -20.83 9.55 -11.65
CA ASP A 16 -20.17 10.33 -12.71
C ASP A 16 -18.79 9.74 -13.04
N ILE A 17 -18.03 9.34 -12.02
CA ILE A 17 -16.76 8.63 -12.21
C ILE A 17 -17.00 7.33 -12.97
N ARG A 18 -17.98 6.54 -12.56
CA ARG A 18 -18.32 5.29 -13.22
C ARG A 18 -18.68 5.49 -14.69
N ALA A 19 -19.52 6.46 -15.00
CA ALA A 19 -19.91 6.77 -16.37
C ALA A 19 -18.71 7.16 -17.25
N VAL A 20 -17.77 7.96 -16.70
CA VAL A 20 -16.53 8.34 -17.40
C VAL A 20 -15.63 7.13 -17.63
N LEU A 21 -15.50 6.25 -16.63
CA LEU A 21 -14.68 5.03 -16.74
C LEU A 21 -15.27 4.07 -17.78
N GLU A 22 -16.58 3.84 -17.77
CA GLU A 22 -17.27 2.98 -18.74
C GLU A 22 -17.12 3.53 -20.18
N LYS A 23 -17.30 4.84 -20.36
CA LYS A 23 -17.17 5.49 -21.67
C LYS A 23 -15.76 5.43 -22.26
N ASN A 24 -14.74 5.49 -21.39
CA ASN A 24 -13.33 5.55 -21.81
C ASN A 24 -12.56 4.27 -21.48
N TYR A 25 -13.23 3.15 -21.31
CA TYR A 25 -12.69 1.90 -20.77
C TYR A 25 -11.42 1.44 -21.48
N SER A 26 -11.40 1.38 -22.81
CA SER A 26 -10.24 0.92 -23.57
C SER A 26 -8.99 1.79 -23.38
N SER A 27 -9.18 3.11 -23.32
CA SER A 27 -8.08 4.07 -23.10
C SER A 27 -7.52 3.94 -21.68
N ILE A 28 -8.41 3.77 -20.70
CA ILE A 28 -8.02 3.61 -19.29
C ILE A 28 -7.27 2.31 -19.06
N VAL A 29 -7.77 1.20 -19.60
CA VAL A 29 -7.12 -0.11 -19.47
C VAL A 29 -5.77 -0.15 -20.17
N ALA A 30 -5.60 0.53 -21.30
CA ALA A 30 -4.33 0.63 -22.00
C ALA A 30 -3.21 1.28 -21.13
N VAL A 31 -3.58 2.20 -20.23
CA VAL A 31 -2.65 2.83 -19.28
C VAL A 31 -2.53 2.00 -17.99
N TRP A 32 -3.64 1.53 -17.49
CA TRP A 32 -3.72 0.85 -16.20
C TRP A 32 -3.08 -0.55 -16.21
N ALA A 33 -3.29 -1.34 -17.26
CA ALA A 33 -2.78 -2.71 -17.31
C ALA A 33 -1.24 -2.80 -17.29
N PRO A 34 -0.47 -2.01 -18.07
CA PRO A 34 0.99 -1.98 -17.95
C PRO A 34 1.48 -1.52 -16.58
N LEU A 35 0.77 -0.58 -15.94
CA LEU A 35 1.08 -0.11 -14.59
C LEU A 35 0.94 -1.25 -13.58
N GLN A 36 -0.16 -2.00 -13.63
CA GLN A 36 -0.39 -3.16 -12.78
C GLN A 36 0.66 -4.25 -12.98
N MET A 37 1.01 -4.56 -14.23
CA MET A 37 2.06 -5.55 -14.52
C MET A 37 3.41 -5.14 -13.94
N THR A 38 3.78 -3.88 -14.07
CA THR A 38 5.03 -3.35 -13.49
C THR A 38 5.03 -3.46 -11.97
N TRP A 39 3.91 -3.12 -11.34
CA TRP A 39 3.74 -3.21 -9.91
C TRP A 39 3.84 -4.66 -9.41
N VAL A 40 3.07 -5.56 -10.00
CA VAL A 40 3.07 -7.00 -9.64
C VAL A 40 4.45 -7.63 -9.82
N ASN A 41 5.16 -7.31 -10.91
CA ASN A 41 6.53 -7.78 -11.11
C ASN A 41 7.51 -7.24 -10.06
N GLY A 42 7.37 -5.97 -9.66
CA GLY A 42 8.17 -5.38 -8.58
C GLY A 42 7.96 -6.09 -7.25
N VAL A 43 6.70 -6.38 -6.92
CA VAL A 43 6.30 -7.15 -5.74
C VAL A 43 6.90 -8.55 -5.77
N TYR A 44 6.79 -9.25 -6.89
CA TYR A 44 7.34 -10.59 -7.04
C TYR A 44 8.87 -10.61 -6.90
N LYS A 45 9.57 -9.66 -7.52
CA LYS A 45 11.03 -9.54 -7.40
C LYS A 45 11.49 -9.31 -5.96
N THR A 46 10.71 -8.58 -5.17
CA THR A 46 11.04 -8.27 -3.77
C THR A 46 10.72 -9.41 -2.82
N PHE A 47 9.52 -9.97 -2.90
CA PHE A 47 9.01 -10.91 -1.92
C PHE A 47 9.04 -12.37 -2.41
N HIS A 48 9.11 -12.60 -3.72
CA HIS A 48 8.91 -13.89 -4.40
C HIS A 48 7.58 -14.58 -4.05
N ASP A 49 6.63 -13.81 -3.51
CA ASP A 49 5.40 -14.32 -2.91
C ASP A 49 4.38 -13.20 -2.72
N HIS A 50 3.23 -13.30 -3.38
CA HIS A 50 2.17 -12.28 -3.27
C HIS A 50 1.49 -12.28 -1.90
N GLU A 51 1.38 -13.42 -1.23
CA GLU A 51 0.78 -13.46 0.11
C GLU A 51 1.62 -12.71 1.14
N LYS A 52 2.96 -12.80 1.04
CA LYS A 52 3.87 -11.99 1.87
C LYS A 52 3.64 -10.50 1.67
N PHE A 53 3.53 -10.08 0.41
CA PHE A 53 3.23 -8.69 0.10
C PHE A 53 1.88 -8.25 0.67
N MET A 54 0.83 -9.06 0.53
CA MET A 54 -0.50 -8.77 1.07
C MET A 54 -0.47 -8.62 2.59
N ILE A 55 0.29 -9.47 3.29
CA ILE A 55 0.47 -9.36 4.74
C ILE A 55 1.13 -8.03 5.12
N VAL A 56 2.20 -7.65 4.43
CA VAL A 56 2.90 -6.37 4.66
C VAL A 56 1.97 -5.20 4.39
N MET A 57 1.21 -5.22 3.29
CA MET A 57 0.25 -4.16 2.96
C MET A 57 -0.87 -4.05 3.99
N HIS A 58 -1.34 -5.18 4.52
CA HIS A 58 -2.32 -5.18 5.62
C HIS A 58 -1.77 -4.48 6.87
N LEU A 59 -0.52 -4.74 7.24
CA LEU A 59 0.14 -4.09 8.35
C LEU A 59 0.32 -2.59 8.12
N LEU A 60 0.76 -2.20 6.92
CA LEU A 60 0.90 -0.80 6.52
C LEU A 60 -0.44 -0.06 6.55
N LYS A 61 -1.50 -0.69 6.01
CA LYS A 61 -2.85 -0.12 6.03
C LYS A 61 -3.27 0.23 7.46
N ASN A 62 -3.09 -0.67 8.41
CA ASN A 62 -3.44 -0.43 9.81
C ASN A 62 -2.69 0.78 10.38
N THR A 63 -1.42 0.96 10.01
CA THR A 63 -0.62 2.14 10.40
C THR A 63 -1.18 3.42 9.80
N PHE A 64 -1.53 3.43 8.51
CA PHE A 64 -2.11 4.59 7.85
C PHE A 64 -3.51 4.92 8.38
N ASP A 65 -4.31 3.92 8.75
CA ASP A 65 -5.59 4.13 9.41
C ASP A 65 -5.42 4.86 10.76
N VAL A 66 -4.36 4.53 11.52
CA VAL A 66 -4.01 5.25 12.76
C VAL A 66 -3.57 6.69 12.45
N TYR A 67 -2.72 6.90 11.46
CA TYR A 67 -2.30 8.25 11.05
C TYR A 67 -3.50 9.10 10.63
N SER A 68 -4.37 8.56 9.80
CA SER A 68 -5.58 9.25 9.35
C SER A 68 -6.50 9.64 10.51
N LYS A 69 -6.72 8.73 11.47
CA LYS A 69 -7.55 9.00 12.65
C LYS A 69 -6.96 10.08 13.57
N ASN A 70 -5.64 10.23 13.59
CA ASN A 70 -4.95 11.24 14.39
C ASN A 70 -4.55 12.48 13.59
N PHE A 71 -5.11 12.66 12.39
CA PHE A 71 -4.83 13.78 11.50
C PHE A 71 -3.35 13.95 11.14
N VAL A 72 -2.58 12.87 11.15
CA VAL A 72 -1.18 12.88 10.74
C VAL A 72 -1.11 12.73 9.23
N THR A 73 -0.59 13.77 8.58
CA THR A 73 -0.33 13.77 7.13
C THR A 73 1.16 13.91 6.90
N LEU A 74 1.73 12.97 6.17
CA LEU A 74 3.14 12.99 5.75
C LEU A 74 3.19 13.23 4.24
N ASN A 75 4.05 14.13 3.79
CA ASN A 75 4.37 14.24 2.39
C ASN A 75 5.27 13.05 1.95
N TYR A 76 5.52 12.95 0.65
CA TYR A 76 6.30 11.83 0.09
C TYR A 76 7.71 11.72 0.72
N ALA A 77 8.44 12.83 0.84
CA ALA A 77 9.79 12.83 1.40
C ALA A 77 9.78 12.43 2.87
N GLU A 78 8.92 13.03 3.68
CA GLU A 78 8.76 12.69 5.10
C GLU A 78 8.43 11.21 5.31
N TYR A 79 7.58 10.64 4.45
CA TYR A 79 7.25 9.23 4.52
C TYR A 79 8.45 8.33 4.21
N PHE A 80 9.26 8.68 3.19
CA PHE A 80 10.42 7.89 2.79
C PHE A 80 11.66 8.13 3.65
N ASP A 81 11.75 9.25 4.35
CA ASP A 81 12.79 9.47 5.38
C ASP A 81 12.62 8.54 6.58
N GLN A 82 11.39 8.07 6.82
CA GLN A 82 11.13 7.05 7.82
C GLN A 82 11.49 5.66 7.28
N THR A 83 12.69 5.19 7.55
CA THR A 83 13.14 3.87 7.10
C THR A 83 12.44 2.72 7.81
N LYS A 84 11.86 2.99 9.00
CA LYS A 84 11.19 1.99 9.84
C LYS A 84 9.81 2.49 10.25
N ILE A 85 8.82 1.60 10.15
CA ILE A 85 7.46 1.85 10.61
C ILE A 85 7.18 0.91 11.76
N GLU A 86 6.82 1.47 12.92
CA GLU A 86 6.39 0.70 14.09
C GLU A 86 4.90 0.38 14.01
N ILE A 87 4.55 -0.86 14.27
CA ILE A 87 3.17 -1.35 14.36
C ILE A 87 3.01 -2.03 15.72
N GLU A 88 2.00 -1.62 16.47
CA GLU A 88 1.87 -2.03 17.87
C GLU A 88 1.60 -3.54 18.06
N ARG A 89 0.93 -4.21 17.12
CA ARG A 89 0.53 -5.60 17.31
C ARG A 89 0.26 -6.33 15.99
N ILE A 90 0.80 -7.55 15.84
CA ILE A 90 0.30 -8.50 14.83
C ILE A 90 -0.70 -9.44 15.49
N ASN A 91 -1.91 -9.47 14.95
CA ASN A 91 -2.87 -10.52 15.22
C ASN A 91 -2.95 -11.46 14.01
N VAL A 92 -2.31 -12.61 14.10
CA VAL A 92 -2.29 -13.62 13.02
C VAL A 92 -3.70 -14.04 12.60
N ILE A 93 -4.63 -14.12 13.57
CA ILE A 93 -6.02 -14.49 13.28
C ILE A 93 -6.73 -13.41 12.47
N GLU A 94 -6.52 -12.15 12.83
CA GLU A 94 -7.09 -11.01 12.12
C GLU A 94 -6.58 -10.95 10.68
N ILE A 95 -5.26 -11.05 10.48
CA ILE A 95 -4.65 -11.08 9.15
C ILE A 95 -5.19 -12.25 8.33
N SER A 96 -5.22 -13.44 8.91
CA SER A 96 -5.74 -14.65 8.26
C SER A 96 -7.17 -14.46 7.76
N LYS A 97 -8.06 -13.91 8.60
CA LYS A 97 -9.45 -13.63 8.24
C LYS A 97 -9.57 -12.53 7.18
N SER A 98 -8.85 -11.44 7.37
CA SER A 98 -8.91 -10.27 6.49
C SER A 98 -8.42 -10.56 5.08
N LEU A 99 -7.37 -11.37 4.95
CA LEU A 99 -6.77 -11.73 3.67
C LEU A 99 -7.27 -13.05 3.10
N ASN A 100 -8.13 -13.76 3.83
CA ASN A 100 -8.60 -15.10 3.46
C ASN A 100 -7.45 -16.10 3.23
N ILE A 101 -6.40 -16.03 4.04
CA ILE A 101 -5.24 -16.92 4.01
C ILE A 101 -5.33 -17.84 5.23
N PRO A 102 -5.11 -19.17 5.09
CA PRO A 102 -5.14 -20.09 6.22
C PRO A 102 -4.19 -19.64 7.35
N LYS A 103 -4.62 -19.77 8.61
CA LYS A 103 -3.90 -19.30 9.80
C LYS A 103 -2.44 -19.80 9.86
N GLU A 104 -2.21 -21.08 9.57
CA GLU A 104 -0.87 -21.66 9.59
C GLU A 104 0.00 -21.13 8.44
N THR A 105 -0.59 -20.90 7.28
CA THR A 105 0.07 -20.23 6.16
C THR A 105 0.45 -18.80 6.52
N THR A 106 -0.47 -18.05 7.11
CA THR A 106 -0.20 -16.69 7.60
C THR A 106 0.95 -16.66 8.60
N ARG A 107 0.96 -17.56 9.58
CA ARG A 107 2.03 -17.66 10.57
C ARG A 107 3.37 -17.96 9.91
N ARG A 108 3.41 -18.94 9.00
CA ARG A 108 4.61 -19.30 8.27
C ARG A 108 5.14 -18.12 7.44
N LYS A 109 4.27 -17.42 6.70
CA LYS A 109 4.65 -16.25 5.89
C LYS A 109 5.19 -15.09 6.73
N ILE A 110 4.61 -14.84 7.90
CA ILE A 110 5.12 -13.83 8.85
C ILE A 110 6.53 -14.22 9.33
N ASN A 111 6.76 -15.48 9.64
CA ASN A 111 8.10 -15.94 10.05
C ASN A 111 9.12 -15.84 8.88
N GLU A 112 8.69 -16.08 7.66
CA GLU A 112 9.54 -15.91 6.47
C GLU A 112 9.86 -14.43 6.23
N LEU A 113 8.91 -13.52 6.39
CA LEU A 113 9.12 -12.06 6.33
C LEU A 113 10.11 -11.58 7.41
N GLU A 114 10.04 -12.17 8.59
CA GLU A 114 10.96 -11.88 9.68
C GLU A 114 12.39 -12.36 9.34
N LYS A 115 12.52 -13.57 8.79
CA LYS A 115 13.81 -14.13 8.35
C LYS A 115 14.46 -13.31 7.24
N MET A 116 13.68 -12.76 6.32
CA MET A 116 14.22 -11.89 5.25
C MET A 116 14.43 -10.44 5.70
N GLY A 117 14.15 -10.11 6.96
CA GLY A 117 14.35 -8.78 7.54
C GLY A 117 13.31 -7.73 7.15
N ALA A 118 12.25 -8.12 6.40
CA ALA A 118 11.19 -7.21 6.01
C ALA A 118 10.37 -6.71 7.22
N ILE A 119 10.26 -7.55 8.24
CA ILE A 119 9.66 -7.21 9.53
C ILE A 119 10.56 -7.67 10.67
N LYS A 120 10.47 -7.01 11.81
CA LYS A 120 11.14 -7.39 13.07
C LYS A 120 10.16 -7.32 14.23
N ARG A 121 10.23 -8.26 15.16
CA ARG A 121 9.46 -8.22 16.41
C ARG A 121 10.36 -7.78 17.56
N ILE A 122 9.97 -6.68 18.18
CA ILE A 122 10.67 -6.15 19.35
C ILE A 122 9.61 -5.84 20.42
N ASN A 123 9.66 -6.53 21.56
CA ASN A 123 8.75 -6.28 22.70
C ASN A 123 7.26 -6.22 22.31
N LYS A 124 6.77 -7.20 21.55
CA LYS A 124 5.39 -7.28 21.03
C LYS A 124 5.04 -6.23 19.96
N LYS A 125 5.96 -5.35 19.60
CA LYS A 125 5.83 -4.43 18.47
C LYS A 125 6.44 -5.02 17.21
N ILE A 126 5.95 -4.60 16.07
CA ILE A 126 6.49 -4.95 14.78
C ILE A 126 7.06 -3.71 14.13
N ILE A 127 8.25 -3.88 13.61
CA ILE A 127 8.92 -2.86 12.81
C ILE A 127 8.99 -3.35 11.37
N ILE A 128 8.49 -2.54 10.44
CA ILE A 128 8.65 -2.76 9.01
C ILE A 128 9.85 -1.95 8.54
N ASP A 129 10.81 -2.62 7.92
CA ASP A 129 12.00 -1.99 7.38
C ASP A 129 11.86 -1.78 5.87
N LYS A 130 11.64 -0.55 5.44
CA LYS A 130 11.49 -0.18 4.02
C LYS A 130 12.76 -0.41 3.20
N ASN A 131 13.93 -0.43 3.81
CA ASN A 131 15.19 -0.66 3.11
C ASN A 131 15.30 -2.08 2.52
N THR A 132 14.44 -3.01 2.96
CA THR A 132 14.38 -4.36 2.40
C THR A 132 13.59 -4.43 1.09
N TRP A 133 13.02 -3.30 0.60
CA TRP A 133 12.18 -3.27 -0.60
C TRP A 133 12.78 -2.48 -1.77
N PRO A 134 14.00 -2.79 -2.22
CA PRO A 134 14.69 -1.99 -3.23
C PRO A 134 14.02 -2.04 -4.61
N ASN A 135 13.19 -3.07 -4.88
CA ASN A 135 12.52 -3.26 -6.17
C ASN A 135 11.14 -2.58 -6.26
N ILE A 136 10.60 -2.13 -5.14
CA ILE A 136 9.36 -1.34 -5.13
C ILE A 136 9.75 0.14 -5.13
N LYS A 137 9.57 0.79 -6.28
CA LYS A 137 9.87 2.22 -6.46
C LYS A 137 8.56 3.00 -6.62
N PRO A 138 7.94 3.46 -5.52
CA PRO A 138 6.70 4.23 -5.59
C PRO A 138 6.86 5.52 -6.39
N GLU A 139 8.05 6.12 -6.39
CA GLU A 139 8.37 7.30 -7.18
C GLU A 139 8.17 7.08 -8.69
N GLU A 140 8.61 5.95 -9.21
CA GLU A 140 8.39 5.59 -10.62
C GLU A 140 6.90 5.38 -10.92
N THR A 141 6.15 4.85 -9.98
CA THR A 141 4.70 4.71 -10.09
C THR A 141 4.02 6.06 -10.15
N ILE A 142 4.37 6.98 -9.24
CA ILE A 142 3.83 8.34 -9.21
C ILE A 142 4.14 9.07 -10.52
N LYS A 143 5.39 9.02 -11.01
CA LYS A 143 5.78 9.63 -12.27
C LYS A 143 4.99 9.10 -13.47
N ARG A 144 4.60 7.81 -13.46
CA ARG A 144 3.78 7.22 -14.53
C ARG A 144 2.30 7.61 -14.44
N MET A 145 1.79 7.81 -13.22
CA MET A 145 0.40 8.23 -13.00
C MET A 145 0.17 9.70 -13.40
N THR A 146 1.22 10.52 -13.47
CA THR A 146 1.15 11.97 -13.75
C THR A 146 1.52 12.34 -15.20
N ARG A 147 1.80 11.36 -16.04
CA ARG A 147 2.01 11.53 -17.49
C ARG A 147 0.78 11.19 -18.28
#